data_027fdac6bd6a0cf44ea3157e723ef1b3
#
_entry.id   027fdac6bd6a0cf44ea3157e723ef1b3
#
_cell.length_a   1.000
_cell.length_b   1.000
_cell.length_c   1.000
_cell.angle_alpha   90.00
_cell.angle_beta   90.00
_cell.angle_gamma   90.00
#
_symmetry.space_group_name_H-M   'P 1'
#
loop_
_entity.id
_entity.type
_entity.pdbx_description
1 polymer ?
#
loop_
_entity_poly.entity_id
_entity_poly.type
_entity_poly.pdbx_seq_one_letter_code
_entity_poly.pdbx_strand_id
1 'polypeptide(L)'
;PATAYFDRPDPAPAPRSFATEPAPRVVPADDEAPLPFRRPRRNPAKRWTAIAAAAAVLMLGATAGLVYFGLPGWAQGLGLPGTTAEPDLVIELPPNQDHRELADGTIYFAASGVIINPTDREQRVPPILAELRDAQGTIVYSWTIKPPVRMLPPNEKVNFSEAKLDIPRRATQLTVSWALPKG
;
A
#
# COMPACT_ATOMS: atom_id res chain seq x y z
N PRO A 1 101.81 -3.26 66.21
CA PRO A 1 100.87 -3.87 67.13
C PRO A 1 99.48 -3.57 66.78
N ALA A 2 98.77 -4.60 66.37
CA ALA A 2 97.43 -4.54 65.86
C ALA A 2 96.45 -4.79 67.02
N THR A 3 95.53 -3.87 67.21
CA THR A 3 94.44 -4.01 68.14
C THR A 3 93.30 -4.74 67.47
N ALA A 4 93.00 -5.92 67.98
CA ALA A 4 91.88 -6.69 67.55
C ALA A 4 90.54 -6.01 67.97
N TYR A 5 89.73 -5.68 67.03
CA TYR A 5 88.37 -5.20 67.28
C TYR A 5 87.44 -6.41 67.44
N PHE A 6 86.93 -6.55 68.67
CA PHE A 6 85.96 -7.61 68.96
C PHE A 6 84.63 -7.27 68.38
N ASP A 7 84.19 -8.11 67.43
CA ASP A 7 82.90 -8.12 66.87
C ASP A 7 81.84 -8.48 67.94
N ARG A 8 80.98 -7.55 68.24
CA ARG A 8 79.89 -7.75 69.17
C ARG A 8 78.68 -8.23 68.40
N PRO A 9 78.12 -9.42 68.64
CA PRO A 9 76.94 -9.89 67.93
C PRO A 9 75.75 -8.99 68.23
N ASP A 10 75.04 -8.61 67.17
CA ASP A 10 73.80 -7.86 67.24
C ASP A 10 72.74 -8.57 68.09
N PRO A 11 71.97 -7.83 68.92
CA PRO A 11 70.90 -8.42 69.71
C PRO A 11 69.78 -8.91 68.76
N ALA A 12 69.31 -10.13 69.00
CA ALA A 12 68.21 -10.74 68.28
C ALA A 12 66.93 -9.85 68.31
N PRO A 13 66.24 -9.76 67.24
CA PRO A 13 65.01 -8.97 67.19
C PRO A 13 63.95 -9.53 68.16
N ALA A 14 63.34 -8.65 68.91
CA ALA A 14 62.30 -9.00 69.87
C ALA A 14 61.10 -9.67 69.17
N PRO A 15 60.44 -10.66 69.78
CA PRO A 15 59.29 -11.34 69.22
C PRO A 15 58.17 -10.35 68.99
N ARG A 16 57.64 -10.29 67.75
CA ARG A 16 56.50 -9.50 67.43
C ARG A 16 55.31 -10.10 68.16
N SER A 17 54.71 -9.36 69.09
CA SER A 17 53.43 -9.69 69.66
C SER A 17 52.39 -9.56 68.58
N PHE A 18 51.83 -10.67 68.21
CA PHE A 18 50.64 -10.67 67.36
C PHE A 18 49.52 -10.05 68.18
N ALA A 19 49.04 -8.86 67.75
CA ALA A 19 47.85 -8.28 68.29
C ALA A 19 46.74 -9.25 68.01
N THR A 20 46.09 -9.76 69.00
CA THR A 20 44.91 -10.59 68.91
C THR A 20 43.81 -9.74 68.19
N GLU A 21 43.57 -10.12 66.99
CA GLU A 21 42.44 -9.54 66.22
C GLU A 21 41.17 -9.69 67.06
N PRO A 22 40.44 -8.60 67.33
CA PRO A 22 39.21 -8.72 68.13
C PRO A 22 38.21 -9.58 67.31
N ALA A 23 37.71 -10.58 68.03
CA ALA A 23 36.66 -11.46 67.44
C ALA A 23 35.55 -10.67 66.74
N PRO A 24 35.07 -11.11 65.59
CA PRO A 24 33.99 -10.41 64.86
C PRO A 24 32.79 -10.28 65.81
N ARG A 25 32.43 -9.04 66.09
CA ARG A 25 31.23 -8.73 66.88
C ARG A 25 30.03 -9.23 66.11
N VAL A 26 29.42 -10.32 66.57
CA VAL A 26 28.13 -10.80 66.08
C VAL A 26 27.10 -9.71 66.39
N VAL A 27 26.80 -8.93 65.40
CA VAL A 27 25.66 -7.99 65.46
C VAL A 27 24.39 -8.84 65.41
N PRO A 28 23.46 -8.70 66.36
CA PRO A 28 22.17 -9.40 66.24
C PRO A 28 21.50 -9.01 64.95
N ALA A 29 21.06 -10.00 64.21
CA ALA A 29 20.32 -9.81 62.94
C ALA A 29 18.81 -9.50 63.23
N ASP A 30 18.57 -8.37 63.90
CA ASP A 30 17.20 -7.94 64.21
C ASP A 30 17.04 -6.46 63.89
N ASP A 31 17.38 -6.11 62.67
CA ASP A 31 16.84 -4.93 61.98
C ASP A 31 16.80 -5.23 60.49
N GLU A 32 15.90 -6.13 60.11
CA GLU A 32 15.40 -6.14 58.73
C GLU A 32 14.69 -4.81 58.46
N ALA A 33 15.51 -3.81 58.09
CA ALA A 33 14.95 -2.61 57.49
C ALA A 33 14.05 -3.03 56.32
N PRO A 34 12.76 -2.67 56.32
CA PRO A 34 11.87 -3.06 55.24
C PRO A 34 12.49 -2.61 53.92
N LEU A 35 12.80 -3.58 53.07
CA LEU A 35 13.34 -3.33 51.72
C LEU A 35 12.43 -2.30 51.06
N PRO A 36 12.96 -1.17 50.58
CA PRO A 36 12.14 -0.17 49.90
C PRO A 36 11.41 -0.89 48.78
N PHE A 37 10.05 -0.86 48.82
CA PHE A 37 9.18 -1.42 47.81
C PHE A 37 9.75 -1.07 46.44
N ARG A 38 10.32 -2.05 45.72
CA ARG A 38 10.71 -1.89 44.35
C ARG A 38 9.46 -1.54 43.59
N ARG A 39 9.26 -0.25 43.29
CA ARG A 39 8.22 0.19 42.37
C ARG A 39 8.34 -0.64 41.12
N PRO A 40 7.30 -1.32 40.67
CA PRO A 40 7.39 -2.14 39.46
C PRO A 40 7.92 -1.26 38.34
N ARG A 41 9.09 -1.57 37.80
CA ARG A 41 9.62 -0.89 36.63
C ARG A 41 8.61 -1.10 35.53
N ARG A 42 7.81 -0.07 35.24
CA ARG A 42 6.94 -0.04 34.05
C ARG A 42 7.85 -0.25 32.85
N ASN A 43 7.79 -1.43 32.27
CA ASN A 43 8.63 -1.83 31.14
C ASN A 43 8.18 -1.00 29.92
N PRO A 44 8.94 0.03 29.48
CA PRO A 44 8.52 0.88 28.37
C PRO A 44 8.37 0.06 27.09
N ALA A 45 9.15 -1.02 26.94
CA ALA A 45 9.07 -1.94 25.82
C ALA A 45 7.66 -2.54 25.63
N LYS A 46 6.96 -2.93 26.71
CA LYS A 46 5.58 -3.47 26.62
C LYS A 46 4.57 -2.43 26.09
N ARG A 47 4.78 -1.16 26.37
CA ARG A 47 3.93 -0.08 25.81
C ARG A 47 4.20 0.12 24.34
N TRP A 48 5.45 0.11 23.91
CA TRP A 48 5.82 0.23 22.51
C TRP A 48 5.36 -0.96 21.67
N THR A 49 5.46 -2.19 22.20
CA THR A 49 4.92 -3.37 21.52
C THR A 49 3.39 -3.33 21.40
N ALA A 50 2.68 -2.86 22.42
CA ALA A 50 1.23 -2.70 22.35
C ALA A 50 0.81 -1.64 21.31
N ILE A 51 1.53 -0.51 21.24
CA ILE A 51 1.28 0.54 20.24
C ILE A 51 1.59 0.01 18.82
N ALA A 52 2.69 -0.70 18.65
CA ALA A 52 3.04 -1.30 17.37
C ALA A 52 2.02 -2.35 16.91
N ALA A 53 1.54 -3.19 17.82
CA ALA A 53 0.48 -4.17 17.53
C ALA A 53 -0.84 -3.48 17.14
N ALA A 54 -1.23 -2.44 17.86
CA ALA A 54 -2.44 -1.66 17.52
C ALA A 54 -2.30 -0.98 16.15
N ALA A 55 -1.14 -0.40 15.85
CA ALA A 55 -0.86 0.22 14.54
C ALA A 55 -0.90 -0.83 13.41
N ALA A 56 -0.35 -2.02 13.63
CA ALA A 56 -0.40 -3.11 12.66
C ALA A 56 -1.84 -3.58 12.39
N VAL A 57 -2.67 -3.72 13.42
CA VAL A 57 -4.08 -4.08 13.27
C VAL A 57 -4.85 -2.99 12.51
N LEU A 58 -4.59 -1.72 12.82
CA LEU A 58 -5.19 -0.59 12.09
C LEU A 58 -4.77 -0.57 10.62
N MET A 59 -3.50 -0.80 10.31
CA MET A 59 -3.02 -0.87 8.94
C MET A 59 -3.64 -2.04 8.17
N LEU A 60 -3.70 -3.23 8.77
CA LEU A 60 -4.35 -4.39 8.16
C LEU A 60 -5.84 -4.15 7.94
N GLY A 61 -6.54 -3.57 8.93
CA GLY A 61 -7.95 -3.22 8.80
C GLY A 61 -8.20 -2.15 7.72
N ALA A 62 -7.36 -1.12 7.65
CA ALA A 62 -7.43 -0.10 6.60
C ALA A 62 -7.17 -0.69 5.20
N THR A 63 -6.17 -1.55 5.08
CA THR A 63 -5.86 -2.23 3.80
C THR A 63 -7.00 -3.14 3.37
N ALA A 64 -7.54 -3.95 4.29
CA ALA A 64 -8.69 -4.81 4.01
C ALA A 64 -9.92 -3.99 3.64
N GLY A 65 -10.16 -2.87 4.34
CA GLY A 65 -11.23 -1.94 4.01
C GLY A 65 -11.09 -1.35 2.61
N LEU A 66 -9.88 -0.90 2.23
CA LEU A 66 -9.60 -0.38 0.90
C LEU A 66 -9.79 -1.43 -0.21
N VAL A 67 -9.42 -2.69 0.06
CA VAL A 67 -9.58 -3.78 -0.92
C VAL A 67 -11.05 -4.18 -1.07
N TYR A 68 -11.82 -4.17 0.03
CA TYR A 68 -13.21 -4.64 0.02
C TYR A 68 -14.23 -3.56 -0.38
N PHE A 69 -14.03 -2.33 0.07
CA PHE A 69 -14.95 -1.20 -0.17
C PHE A 69 -14.48 -0.24 -1.26
N GLY A 70 -13.27 -0.43 -1.79
CA GLY A 70 -12.64 0.52 -2.71
C GLY A 70 -12.15 1.80 -2.02
N LEU A 71 -11.56 2.68 -2.81
CA LEU A 71 -11.06 3.98 -2.34
C LEU A 71 -12.22 4.94 -2.07
N PRO A 72 -12.26 5.61 -0.92
CA PRO A 72 -13.28 6.63 -0.67
C PRO A 72 -13.18 7.77 -1.69
N GLY A 73 -14.32 8.35 -2.08
CA GLY A 73 -14.41 9.35 -3.16
C GLY A 73 -13.47 10.55 -3.04
N TRP A 74 -13.12 10.97 -1.82
CA TRP A 74 -12.15 12.05 -1.60
C TRP A 74 -10.72 11.67 -2.01
N ALA A 75 -10.35 10.39 -1.95
CA ALA A 75 -9.01 9.90 -2.34
C ALA A 75 -8.84 9.86 -3.86
N GLN A 76 -9.94 9.77 -4.61
CA GLN A 76 -9.93 9.82 -6.08
C GLN A 76 -9.51 11.21 -6.60
N GLY A 77 -9.77 12.26 -5.83
CA GLY A 77 -9.36 13.63 -6.15
C GLY A 77 -7.87 13.92 -5.95
N LEU A 78 -7.14 13.02 -5.28
CA LEU A 78 -5.71 13.21 -4.99
C LEU A 78 -4.77 12.77 -6.13
N GLY A 79 -5.32 12.27 -7.26
CA GLY A 79 -4.54 11.87 -8.43
C GLY A 79 -3.56 10.72 -8.17
N LEU A 80 -3.85 9.85 -7.21
CA LEU A 80 -3.00 8.71 -6.89
C LEU A 80 -3.00 7.70 -8.06
N PRO A 81 -1.84 7.12 -8.45
CA PRO A 81 -1.78 6.09 -9.47
C PRO A 81 -2.69 4.91 -9.11
N GLY A 82 -3.54 4.49 -10.04
CA GLY A 82 -4.51 3.40 -9.82
C GLY A 82 -5.91 3.84 -9.33
N THR A 83 -6.15 5.15 -9.16
CA THR A 83 -7.45 5.70 -8.75
C THR A 83 -8.29 6.22 -9.92
N THR A 84 -7.96 5.88 -11.16
CA THR A 84 -8.86 6.15 -12.29
C THR A 84 -10.12 5.31 -12.10
N ALA A 85 -11.05 5.84 -11.29
CA ALA A 85 -12.37 5.27 -11.18
C ALA A 85 -12.97 5.19 -12.59
N GLU A 86 -13.49 4.02 -12.93
CA GLU A 86 -14.36 3.90 -14.10
C GLU A 86 -15.47 4.94 -13.94
N PRO A 87 -15.76 5.75 -14.98
CA PRO A 87 -16.79 6.77 -14.86
C PRO A 87 -18.15 6.11 -14.64
N ASP A 88 -19.00 6.75 -13.86
CA ASP A 88 -20.40 6.33 -13.65
C ASP A 88 -21.25 6.61 -14.91
N LEU A 89 -20.69 6.33 -16.08
CA LEU A 89 -21.34 6.50 -17.40
C LEU A 89 -21.66 5.14 -17.98
N VAL A 90 -22.78 5.05 -18.67
CA VAL A 90 -23.23 3.83 -19.37
C VAL A 90 -23.02 3.99 -20.86
N ILE A 91 -22.48 2.97 -21.52
CA ILE A 91 -22.39 2.88 -22.96
C ILE A 91 -23.45 1.88 -23.45
N GLU A 92 -24.39 2.33 -24.26
CA GLU A 92 -25.35 1.47 -24.93
C GLU A 92 -24.97 1.33 -26.40
N LEU A 93 -24.93 0.09 -26.87
CA LEU A 93 -24.66 -0.23 -28.27
C LEU A 93 -25.94 -0.72 -28.93
N PRO A 94 -26.29 -0.25 -30.14
CA PRO A 94 -27.33 -0.85 -30.91
C PRO A 94 -26.95 -2.29 -31.29
N PRO A 95 -27.91 -3.21 -31.40
CA PRO A 95 -27.64 -4.62 -31.67
C PRO A 95 -27.00 -4.85 -33.05
N ASN A 96 -27.25 -3.93 -33.99
CA ASN A 96 -26.71 -3.98 -35.35
C ASN A 96 -25.75 -2.81 -35.55
N GLN A 97 -24.47 -3.13 -35.78
CA GLN A 97 -23.46 -2.16 -36.22
C GLN A 97 -23.39 -2.19 -37.77
N ASP A 98 -23.06 -1.05 -38.40
CA ASP A 98 -22.90 -1.00 -39.86
C ASP A 98 -21.61 -1.72 -40.27
N HIS A 99 -21.76 -2.89 -40.82
CA HIS A 99 -20.66 -3.74 -41.31
C HIS A 99 -20.96 -4.17 -42.74
N ARG A 100 -20.14 -3.72 -43.67
CA ARG A 100 -20.34 -4.01 -45.10
C ARG A 100 -19.03 -4.12 -45.85
N GLU A 101 -19.04 -4.92 -46.92
CA GLU A 101 -17.97 -4.99 -47.89
C GLU A 101 -18.22 -3.95 -49.00
N LEU A 102 -17.24 -3.13 -49.28
CA LEU A 102 -17.24 -2.15 -50.34
C LEU A 102 -16.94 -2.82 -51.71
N ALA A 103 -17.22 -2.12 -52.82
CA ALA A 103 -17.03 -2.63 -54.15
C ALA A 103 -15.57 -2.99 -54.50
N ASP A 104 -14.60 -2.42 -53.79
CA ASP A 104 -13.19 -2.70 -53.91
C ASP A 104 -12.69 -3.88 -53.02
N GLY A 105 -13.62 -4.54 -52.29
CA GLY A 105 -13.31 -5.63 -51.37
C GLY A 105 -12.86 -5.18 -49.98
N THR A 106 -12.80 -3.87 -49.74
CA THR A 106 -12.45 -3.32 -48.41
C THR A 106 -13.64 -3.51 -47.43
N ILE A 107 -13.35 -3.93 -46.23
CA ILE A 107 -14.36 -4.02 -45.16
C ILE A 107 -14.51 -2.68 -44.48
N TYR A 108 -15.72 -2.15 -44.55
CA TYR A 108 -16.17 -0.98 -43.81
C TYR A 108 -16.88 -1.40 -42.53
N PHE A 109 -16.53 -0.77 -41.42
CA PHE A 109 -17.18 -0.98 -40.14
C PHE A 109 -17.39 0.36 -39.44
N ALA A 110 -18.63 0.66 -39.02
CA ALA A 110 -18.95 1.82 -38.22
C ALA A 110 -19.40 1.39 -36.81
N ALA A 111 -18.59 1.72 -35.83
CA ALA A 111 -18.97 1.58 -34.42
C ALA A 111 -19.81 2.77 -34.02
N SER A 112 -21.02 2.52 -33.56
CA SER A 112 -21.95 3.56 -33.09
C SER A 112 -22.56 3.16 -31.74
N GLY A 113 -22.96 4.17 -30.96
CA GLY A 113 -23.58 3.94 -29.67
C GLY A 113 -23.99 5.24 -29.01
N VAL A 114 -24.52 5.10 -27.80
CA VAL A 114 -24.98 6.19 -26.95
C VAL A 114 -24.27 6.14 -25.62
N ILE A 115 -23.71 7.26 -25.18
CA ILE A 115 -23.17 7.45 -23.85
C ILE A 115 -24.25 8.13 -23.02
N ILE A 116 -24.56 7.57 -21.86
CA ILE A 116 -25.59 8.05 -20.94
C ILE A 116 -24.95 8.38 -19.61
N ASN A 117 -25.28 9.55 -19.07
CA ASN A 117 -24.97 9.91 -17.70
C ASN A 117 -26.21 9.68 -16.82
N PRO A 118 -26.29 8.56 -16.08
CA PRO A 118 -27.44 8.29 -15.23
C PRO A 118 -27.37 9.01 -13.88
N THR A 119 -26.32 9.78 -13.63
CA THR A 119 -26.10 10.47 -12.36
C THR A 119 -26.72 11.87 -12.35
N ASP A 120 -26.81 12.44 -11.16
CA ASP A 120 -27.27 13.81 -10.91
C ASP A 120 -26.14 14.86 -11.02
N ARG A 121 -24.96 14.45 -11.49
CA ARG A 121 -23.76 15.30 -11.64
C ARG A 121 -23.25 15.29 -13.05
N GLU A 122 -22.64 16.40 -13.45
CA GLU A 122 -21.86 16.44 -14.67
C GLU A 122 -20.68 15.46 -14.59
N GLN A 123 -20.51 14.63 -15.61
CA GLN A 123 -19.46 13.60 -15.67
C GLN A 123 -18.50 13.88 -16.83
N ARG A 124 -17.21 13.66 -16.56
CA ARG A 124 -16.21 13.69 -17.62
C ARG A 124 -16.32 12.42 -18.47
N VAL A 125 -16.40 12.60 -19.80
CA VAL A 125 -16.44 11.49 -20.74
C VAL A 125 -15.03 11.11 -21.17
N PRO A 126 -14.53 9.93 -20.79
CA PRO A 126 -13.24 9.44 -21.26
C PRO A 126 -13.29 9.02 -22.73
N PRO A 127 -12.15 8.84 -23.39
CA PRO A 127 -12.10 8.15 -24.66
C PRO A 127 -12.65 6.72 -24.54
N ILE A 128 -13.19 6.21 -25.66
CA ILE A 128 -13.79 4.88 -25.75
C ILE A 128 -12.79 3.97 -26.46
N LEU A 129 -12.49 2.81 -25.90
CA LEU A 129 -11.74 1.75 -26.55
C LEU A 129 -12.74 0.83 -27.25
N ALA A 130 -12.65 0.75 -28.57
CA ALA A 130 -13.41 -0.19 -29.39
C ALA A 130 -12.51 -1.37 -29.76
N GLU A 131 -12.96 -2.59 -29.53
CA GLU A 131 -12.27 -3.83 -29.84
C GLU A 131 -13.16 -4.71 -30.71
N LEU A 132 -12.64 -5.15 -31.84
CA LEU A 132 -13.26 -6.16 -32.65
C LEU A 132 -12.65 -7.53 -32.33
N ARG A 133 -13.53 -8.50 -32.11
CA ARG A 133 -13.15 -9.87 -31.76
C ARG A 133 -13.62 -10.85 -32.83
N ASP A 134 -12.87 -11.92 -32.99
CA ASP A 134 -13.29 -13.05 -33.85
C ASP A 134 -14.26 -13.98 -33.09
N ALA A 135 -14.70 -15.05 -33.77
CA ALA A 135 -15.59 -16.05 -33.20
C ALA A 135 -14.98 -16.82 -31.98
N GLN A 136 -13.67 -16.76 -31.80
CA GLN A 136 -12.93 -17.35 -30.68
C GLN A 136 -12.75 -16.35 -29.53
N GLY A 137 -13.24 -15.11 -29.68
CA GLY A 137 -13.10 -14.04 -28.69
C GLY A 137 -11.75 -13.34 -28.71
N THR A 138 -10.88 -13.63 -29.68
CA THR A 138 -9.57 -13.00 -29.82
C THR A 138 -9.72 -11.60 -30.40
N ILE A 139 -9.04 -10.61 -29.83
CA ILE A 139 -9.02 -9.24 -30.36
C ILE A 139 -8.25 -9.25 -31.67
N VAL A 140 -8.92 -8.88 -32.75
CA VAL A 140 -8.36 -8.84 -34.10
C VAL A 140 -8.09 -7.42 -34.59
N TYR A 141 -8.76 -6.44 -34.00
CA TYR A 141 -8.57 -5.03 -34.27
C TYR A 141 -9.01 -4.19 -33.09
N SER A 142 -8.33 -3.09 -32.80
CA SER A 142 -8.72 -2.16 -31.73
C SER A 142 -8.35 -0.73 -32.09
N TRP A 143 -9.18 0.22 -31.67
CA TRP A 143 -8.92 1.65 -31.81
C TRP A 143 -9.59 2.44 -30.70
N THR A 144 -9.16 3.70 -30.55
CA THR A 144 -9.74 4.62 -29.57
C THR A 144 -10.65 5.62 -30.28
N ILE A 145 -11.88 5.73 -29.83
CA ILE A 145 -12.87 6.70 -30.28
C ILE A 145 -12.81 7.92 -29.36
N LYS A 146 -12.66 9.10 -29.94
CA LYS A 146 -12.73 10.35 -29.18
C LYS A 146 -14.18 10.63 -28.76
N PRO A 147 -14.43 10.99 -27.49
CA PRO A 147 -15.78 11.34 -27.10
C PRO A 147 -16.25 12.61 -27.81
N PRO A 148 -17.54 12.67 -28.20
CA PRO A 148 -18.09 13.85 -28.91
C PRO A 148 -18.15 15.09 -28.02
N VAL A 149 -18.24 14.87 -26.69
CA VAL A 149 -18.19 15.93 -25.67
C VAL A 149 -17.19 15.56 -24.57
N ARG A 150 -16.60 16.55 -23.92
CA ARG A 150 -15.68 16.31 -22.81
C ARG A 150 -16.39 16.09 -21.47
N MET A 151 -17.53 16.76 -21.32
CA MET A 151 -18.35 16.72 -20.12
C MET A 151 -19.80 16.41 -20.57
N LEU A 152 -20.48 15.55 -19.82
CA LEU A 152 -21.86 15.19 -20.08
C LEU A 152 -22.71 15.60 -18.88
N PRO A 153 -23.69 16.49 -19.04
CA PRO A 153 -24.56 16.96 -17.98
C PRO A 153 -25.36 15.82 -17.31
N PRO A 154 -25.95 16.07 -16.14
CA PRO A 154 -26.77 15.11 -15.43
C PRO A 154 -27.95 14.62 -16.28
N ASN A 155 -28.18 13.30 -16.26
CA ASN A 155 -29.28 12.65 -16.96
C ASN A 155 -29.35 12.90 -18.49
N GLU A 156 -28.25 13.37 -19.08
CA GLU A 156 -28.15 13.55 -20.52
C GLU A 156 -27.49 12.37 -21.21
N LYS A 157 -27.66 12.33 -22.51
CA LYS A 157 -27.10 11.32 -23.42
C LYS A 157 -26.51 11.95 -24.66
N VAL A 158 -25.44 11.34 -25.19
CA VAL A 158 -24.79 11.78 -26.42
C VAL A 158 -24.47 10.58 -27.30
N ASN A 159 -24.76 10.71 -28.61
CA ASN A 159 -24.43 9.67 -29.58
C ASN A 159 -22.95 9.79 -30.00
N PHE A 160 -22.31 8.67 -30.24
CA PHE A 160 -21.03 8.61 -30.92
C PHE A 160 -21.09 7.68 -32.11
N SER A 161 -20.32 7.97 -33.16
CA SER A 161 -20.15 7.12 -34.31
C SER A 161 -18.75 7.35 -34.87
N GLU A 162 -18.05 6.27 -35.16
CA GLU A 162 -16.76 6.31 -35.85
C GLU A 162 -16.59 5.12 -36.76
N ALA A 163 -16.26 5.42 -38.03
CA ALA A 163 -16.05 4.40 -39.05
C ALA A 163 -14.57 4.08 -39.24
N LYS A 164 -14.29 2.82 -39.51
CA LYS A 164 -12.96 2.31 -39.91
C LYS A 164 -13.10 1.51 -41.21
N LEU A 165 -12.05 1.61 -42.00
CA LEU A 165 -11.86 0.83 -43.22
C LEU A 165 -10.81 -0.25 -42.97
N ASP A 166 -10.76 -1.25 -43.84
CA ASP A 166 -9.78 -2.32 -43.83
C ASP A 166 -9.79 -3.15 -42.54
N ILE A 167 -10.99 -3.44 -42.05
CA ILE A 167 -11.18 -4.30 -40.88
C ILE A 167 -10.97 -5.77 -41.31
N PRO A 168 -10.27 -6.59 -40.45
CA PRO A 168 -10.12 -8.01 -40.75
C PRO A 168 -11.45 -8.73 -40.91
N ARG A 169 -11.61 -9.52 -41.99
CA ARG A 169 -12.83 -10.26 -42.31
C ARG A 169 -13.31 -11.19 -41.21
N ARG A 170 -12.40 -11.63 -40.33
CA ARG A 170 -12.70 -12.51 -39.19
C ARG A 170 -13.35 -11.79 -38.00
N ALA A 171 -13.44 -10.45 -38.04
CA ALA A 171 -14.08 -9.68 -36.99
C ALA A 171 -15.58 -9.94 -36.99
N THR A 172 -16.12 -10.44 -35.90
CA THR A 172 -17.53 -10.82 -35.77
C THR A 172 -18.25 -10.11 -34.63
N GLN A 173 -17.54 -9.62 -33.64
CA GLN A 173 -18.11 -9.01 -32.44
C GLN A 173 -17.41 -7.70 -32.09
N LEU A 174 -18.20 -6.66 -31.81
CA LEU A 174 -17.72 -5.40 -31.24
C LEU A 174 -17.88 -5.42 -29.73
N THR A 175 -16.80 -5.07 -29.02
CA THR A 175 -16.81 -4.76 -27.59
C THR A 175 -16.31 -3.34 -27.39
N VAL A 176 -16.96 -2.59 -26.52
CA VAL A 176 -16.54 -1.24 -26.15
C VAL A 176 -16.28 -1.15 -24.66
N SER A 177 -15.27 -0.38 -24.30
CA SER A 177 -14.91 -0.08 -22.91
C SER A 177 -14.34 1.33 -22.81
N TRP A 178 -14.15 1.83 -21.62
CA TRP A 178 -13.45 3.11 -21.43
C TRP A 178 -11.95 2.94 -21.65
N ALA A 179 -11.36 3.80 -22.46
CA ALA A 179 -9.91 3.85 -22.62
C ALA A 179 -9.29 4.61 -21.44
N LEU A 180 -9.21 3.95 -20.29
CA LEU A 180 -8.56 4.49 -19.11
C LEU A 180 -7.03 4.41 -19.28
N PRO A 181 -6.26 5.42 -18.85
CA PRO A 181 -4.82 5.32 -18.85
C PRO A 181 -4.40 4.13 -17.96
N LYS A 182 -3.66 3.19 -18.54
CA LYS A 182 -3.03 2.14 -17.76
C LYS A 182 -1.98 2.82 -16.88
N GLY A 183 -2.20 2.78 -15.56
CA GLY A 183 -1.24 3.22 -14.55
C GLY A 183 0.09 2.47 -14.60
#